data_be47e750618ea6fb52f943cb7daa3226
#
_entry.id   be47e750618ea6fb52f943cb7daa3226
#
_cell.length_a   1.000
_cell.length_b   1.000
_cell.length_c   1.000
_cell.angle_alpha   90.00
_cell.angle_beta   90.00
_cell.angle_gamma   90.00
#
_symmetry.space_group_name_H-M   'P 1'
#
loop_
_entity.id
_entity.type
_entity.pdbx_description
1 polymer ?
#
loop_
_entity_poly.entity_id
_entity_poly.type
_entity_poly.pdbx_seq_one_letter_code
_entity_poly.pdbx_strand_id
1 'polypeptide(L)'
;MTEAEAREALVRFSKSLFDRGFTAGSSGNISLAVEDGLLITPTNSCLGFLDPARISKLDAGGRHVAGDKPSKEVFLHQAFYETRPGTGAVVHLHSTYATALSCHEDTDPDDAIPPLTPYVVMRVGRVKLLPYLRPGDPGLGDLIRELGGRYAAVLLANHGPAVAAGDLASAVYAMEELEETAKLVTLLRGQRVRQLTEPQLKELARVFKAPR
;
A
#
# COMPACT_ATOMS: atom_id res chain seq x y z
N MET A 1 21.88 -2.60 2.87
CA MET A 1 21.44 -3.07 1.54
C MET A 1 21.95 -2.06 0.52
N THR A 2 22.71 -2.48 -0.47
CA THR A 2 23.17 -1.63 -1.57
C THR A 2 21.99 -1.26 -2.48
N GLU A 3 22.15 -0.22 -3.31
CA GLU A 3 21.11 0.15 -4.28
C GLU A 3 20.81 -0.98 -5.28
N ALA A 4 21.83 -1.71 -5.72
CA ALA A 4 21.64 -2.86 -6.61
C ALA A 4 20.80 -3.96 -5.96
N GLU A 5 21.09 -4.33 -4.72
CA GLU A 5 20.27 -5.28 -3.95
C GLU A 5 18.85 -4.77 -3.73
N ALA A 6 18.64 -3.46 -3.54
CA ALA A 6 17.33 -2.84 -3.38
C ALA A 6 16.51 -2.94 -4.66
N ARG A 7 17.12 -2.68 -5.83
CA ARG A 7 16.48 -2.82 -7.14
C ARG A 7 16.05 -4.26 -7.42
N GLU A 8 16.92 -5.23 -7.15
CA GLU A 8 16.61 -6.65 -7.30
C GLU A 8 15.52 -7.12 -6.34
N ALA A 9 15.55 -6.66 -5.08
CA ALA A 9 14.52 -6.97 -4.11
C ALA A 9 13.16 -6.42 -4.58
N LEU A 10 13.11 -5.18 -5.06
CA LEU A 10 11.91 -4.55 -5.58
C LEU A 10 11.33 -5.36 -6.75
N VAL A 11 12.15 -5.75 -7.72
CA VAL A 11 11.74 -6.57 -8.86
C VAL A 11 11.22 -7.94 -8.40
N ARG A 12 11.92 -8.61 -7.50
CA ARG A 12 11.52 -9.92 -6.97
C ARG A 12 10.16 -9.89 -6.26
N PHE A 13 9.93 -8.92 -5.38
CA PHE A 13 8.66 -8.77 -4.69
C PHE A 13 7.52 -8.36 -5.63
N SER A 14 7.77 -7.46 -6.58
CA SER A 14 6.83 -7.07 -7.62
C SER A 14 6.38 -8.27 -8.44
N LYS A 15 7.35 -9.08 -8.91
CA LYS A 15 7.07 -10.30 -9.66
C LYS A 15 6.26 -11.31 -8.84
N SER A 16 6.58 -11.49 -7.56
CA SER A 16 5.83 -12.38 -6.67
C SER A 16 4.37 -11.96 -6.55
N LEU A 17 4.07 -10.67 -6.39
CA LEU A 17 2.71 -10.16 -6.36
C LEU A 17 1.97 -10.37 -7.69
N PHE A 18 2.64 -10.13 -8.81
CA PHE A 18 2.07 -10.35 -10.14
C PHE A 18 1.76 -11.83 -10.39
N ASP A 19 2.73 -12.73 -10.16
CA ASP A 19 2.58 -14.17 -10.39
C ASP A 19 1.45 -14.79 -9.56
N ARG A 20 1.15 -14.22 -8.38
CA ARG A 20 0.07 -14.66 -7.49
C ARG A 20 -1.25 -13.93 -7.70
N GLY A 21 -1.34 -13.05 -8.71
CA GLY A 21 -2.58 -12.40 -9.11
C GLY A 21 -3.03 -11.23 -8.22
N PHE A 22 -2.14 -10.63 -7.42
CA PHE A 22 -2.45 -9.41 -6.65
C PHE A 22 -2.53 -8.16 -7.52
N THR A 23 -2.00 -8.22 -8.74
CA THR A 23 -2.05 -7.14 -9.72
C THR A 23 -2.09 -7.71 -11.14
N ALA A 24 -2.60 -6.94 -12.09
CA ALA A 24 -2.72 -7.34 -13.49
C ALA A 24 -2.27 -6.22 -14.43
N GLY A 25 -1.78 -6.60 -15.61
CA GLY A 25 -1.36 -5.64 -16.65
C GLY A 25 -0.24 -4.72 -16.16
N SER A 26 -0.43 -3.41 -16.30
CA SER A 26 0.50 -2.37 -15.86
C SER A 26 -0.03 -1.58 -14.66
N SER A 27 -0.93 -2.19 -13.88
CA SER A 27 -1.49 -1.55 -12.69
C SER A 27 -0.61 -1.75 -11.47
N GLY A 28 -0.72 -0.78 -10.53
CA GLY A 28 0.05 -0.77 -9.30
C GLY A 28 1.48 -0.26 -9.45
N ASN A 29 2.08 0.10 -8.33
CA ASN A 29 3.44 0.58 -8.24
C ASN A 29 3.99 0.39 -6.82
N ILE A 30 5.29 0.23 -6.71
CA ILE A 30 5.98 -0.04 -5.45
C ILE A 30 7.18 0.89 -5.35
N SER A 31 7.39 1.45 -4.15
CA SER A 31 8.58 2.24 -3.86
C SER A 31 9.33 1.72 -2.65
N LEU A 32 10.62 2.02 -2.61
CA LEU A 32 11.56 1.63 -1.57
C LEU A 32 12.52 2.78 -1.29
N ALA A 33 12.59 3.21 -0.02
CA ALA A 33 13.56 4.20 0.41
C ALA A 33 14.98 3.63 0.34
N VAL A 34 15.91 4.43 -0.16
CA VAL A 34 17.35 4.16 -0.17
C VAL A 34 18.10 5.33 0.48
N GLU A 35 19.38 5.16 0.78
CA GLU A 35 20.16 6.12 1.55
C GLU A 35 20.11 7.56 1.00
N ASP A 36 20.11 7.70 -0.33
CA ASP A 36 20.19 8.97 -1.05
C ASP A 36 18.91 9.33 -1.83
N GLY A 37 17.76 8.67 -1.51
CA GLY A 37 16.51 8.95 -2.18
C GLY A 37 15.49 7.83 -2.18
N LEU A 38 14.83 7.66 -3.31
CA LEU A 38 13.71 6.72 -3.46
C LEU A 38 13.82 5.94 -4.76
N LEU A 39 13.68 4.62 -4.70
CA LEU A 39 13.42 3.79 -5.86
C LEU A 39 11.90 3.63 -6.03
N ILE A 40 11.41 3.69 -7.27
CA ILE A 40 10.00 3.45 -7.58
C ILE A 40 9.86 2.76 -8.94
N THR A 41 8.87 1.89 -9.07
CA THR A 41 8.57 1.23 -10.34
C THR A 41 8.19 2.25 -11.41
N PRO A 42 8.63 2.07 -12.67
CA PRO A 42 8.36 3.01 -13.75
C PRO A 42 6.86 3.08 -14.11
N THR A 43 6.44 4.23 -14.65
CA THR A 43 5.07 4.38 -15.15
C THR A 43 4.77 3.42 -16.29
N ASN A 44 3.54 2.88 -16.32
CA ASN A 44 3.05 1.92 -17.33
C ASN A 44 3.91 0.64 -17.43
N SER A 45 4.65 0.28 -16.39
CA SER A 45 5.39 -0.99 -16.33
C SER A 45 4.53 -2.09 -15.70
N CYS A 46 4.69 -3.31 -16.21
CA CYS A 46 4.10 -4.50 -15.60
C CYS A 46 4.98 -4.99 -14.47
N LEU A 47 4.42 -5.17 -13.27
CA LEU A 47 5.17 -5.63 -12.09
C LEU A 47 5.79 -7.03 -12.28
N GLY A 48 5.25 -7.84 -13.20
CA GLY A 48 5.78 -9.17 -13.52
C GLY A 48 7.02 -9.16 -14.43
N PHE A 49 7.33 -8.03 -15.08
CA PHE A 49 8.38 -7.94 -16.12
C PHE A 49 9.33 -6.75 -15.90
N LEU A 50 9.56 -6.37 -14.64
CA LEU A 50 10.46 -5.27 -14.32
C LEU A 50 11.93 -5.67 -14.55
N ASP A 51 12.72 -4.70 -15.01
CA ASP A 51 14.16 -4.78 -15.12
C ASP A 51 14.80 -3.92 -14.02
N PRO A 52 15.69 -4.46 -13.15
CA PRO A 52 16.33 -3.70 -12.10
C PRO A 52 17.06 -2.44 -12.61
N ALA A 53 17.65 -2.47 -13.80
CA ALA A 53 18.35 -1.33 -14.40
C ALA A 53 17.40 -0.18 -14.78
N ARG A 54 16.12 -0.50 -15.03
CA ARG A 54 15.08 0.45 -15.47
C ARG A 54 14.25 1.02 -14.32
N ILE A 55 14.39 0.51 -13.09
CA ILE A 55 13.71 1.07 -11.92
C ILE A 55 14.06 2.55 -11.79
N SER A 56 13.04 3.39 -11.62
CA SER A 56 13.21 4.83 -11.49
C SER A 56 13.87 5.18 -10.16
N LYS A 57 14.82 6.12 -10.17
CA LYS A 57 15.43 6.68 -8.96
C LYS A 57 15.10 8.16 -8.85
N LEU A 58 14.64 8.57 -7.69
CA LEU A 58 14.50 9.94 -7.28
C LEU A 58 15.57 10.28 -6.23
N ASP A 59 16.14 11.46 -6.30
CA ASP A 59 17.04 11.96 -5.25
C ASP A 59 16.25 12.36 -3.98
N ALA A 60 16.96 12.74 -2.93
CA ALA A 60 16.35 13.19 -1.66
C ALA A 60 15.45 14.43 -1.82
N GLY A 61 15.59 15.19 -2.89
CA GLY A 61 14.71 16.32 -3.26
C GLY A 61 13.51 15.90 -4.11
N GLY A 62 13.34 14.61 -4.39
CA GLY A 62 12.23 14.08 -5.19
C GLY A 62 12.41 14.25 -6.70
N ARG A 63 13.60 14.66 -7.20
CA ARG A 63 13.87 14.81 -8.63
C ARG A 63 14.26 13.46 -9.23
N HIS A 64 13.74 13.15 -10.41
CA HIS A 64 14.12 11.96 -11.17
C HIS A 64 15.57 12.07 -11.67
N VAL A 65 16.43 11.12 -11.28
CA VAL A 65 17.87 11.15 -11.57
C VAL A 65 18.38 9.92 -12.34
N ALA A 66 17.66 8.80 -12.33
CA ALA A 66 18.05 7.59 -13.06
C ALA A 66 16.86 6.67 -13.33
N GLY A 67 17.06 5.72 -14.26
CA GLY A 67 16.04 4.74 -14.67
C GLY A 67 14.99 5.35 -15.62
N ASP A 68 13.93 4.61 -15.86
CA ASP A 68 12.80 5.06 -16.68
C ASP A 68 11.95 6.11 -15.92
N LYS A 69 11.00 6.74 -16.63
CA LYS A 69 10.09 7.72 -16.03
C LYS A 69 9.32 7.11 -14.86
N PRO A 70 9.32 7.75 -13.67
CA PRO A 70 8.66 7.22 -12.48
C PRO A 70 7.14 7.15 -12.66
N SER A 71 6.50 6.33 -11.81
CA SER A 71 5.04 6.25 -11.72
C SER A 71 4.41 7.64 -11.62
N LYS A 72 3.26 7.82 -12.28
CA LYS A 72 2.44 9.04 -12.18
C LYS A 72 1.95 9.31 -10.76
N GLU A 73 1.97 8.29 -9.90
CA GLU A 73 1.47 8.32 -8.53
C GLU A 73 2.57 8.47 -7.48
N VAL A 74 3.77 8.85 -7.90
CA VAL A 74 4.91 9.07 -7.01
C VAL A 74 4.59 9.99 -5.83
N PHE A 75 3.73 10.99 -6.00
CA PHE A 75 3.28 11.91 -4.96
C PHE A 75 2.50 11.21 -3.82
N LEU A 76 1.75 10.14 -4.13
CA LEU A 76 1.10 9.29 -3.13
C LEU A 76 2.16 8.64 -2.22
N HIS A 77 3.20 8.05 -2.82
CA HIS A 77 4.29 7.44 -2.08
C HIS A 77 5.04 8.47 -1.24
N GLN A 78 5.42 9.61 -1.83
CA GLN A 78 6.11 10.68 -1.13
C GLN A 78 5.34 11.17 0.10
N ALA A 79 4.01 11.31 0.01
CA ALA A 79 3.18 11.72 1.13
C ALA A 79 3.27 10.77 2.34
N PHE A 80 3.38 9.45 2.11
CA PHE A 80 3.61 8.50 3.19
C PHE A 80 4.99 8.66 3.82
N TYR A 81 6.05 8.82 3.00
CA TYR A 81 7.40 9.03 3.53
C TYR A 81 7.53 10.33 4.33
N GLU A 82 6.87 11.40 3.88
CA GLU A 82 6.88 12.70 4.53
C GLU A 82 6.14 12.72 5.86
N THR A 83 5.00 12.04 5.95
CA THR A 83 4.10 12.15 7.10
C THR A 83 4.20 11.02 8.10
N ARG A 84 4.83 9.90 7.72
CA ARG A 84 4.93 8.70 8.55
C ARG A 84 6.41 8.32 8.77
N PRO A 85 7.06 8.85 9.83
CA PRO A 85 8.46 8.53 10.14
C PRO A 85 8.68 7.02 10.25
N GLY A 86 9.78 6.54 9.68
CA GLY A 86 10.12 5.13 9.65
C GLY A 86 9.49 4.35 8.49
N THR A 87 8.78 5.01 7.58
CA THR A 87 8.35 4.39 6.31
C THR A 87 9.59 4.05 5.47
N GLY A 88 9.79 2.77 5.17
CA GLY A 88 10.87 2.29 4.29
C GLY A 88 10.35 1.87 2.92
N ALA A 89 9.07 1.47 2.80
CA ALA A 89 8.47 1.09 1.53
C ALA A 89 6.99 1.42 1.48
N VAL A 90 6.49 1.64 0.26
CA VAL A 90 5.07 1.83 -0.03
C VAL A 90 4.67 0.94 -1.20
N VAL A 91 3.58 0.19 -1.04
CA VAL A 91 2.97 -0.68 -2.06
C VAL A 91 1.59 -0.13 -2.40
N HIS A 92 1.35 0.16 -3.65
CA HIS A 92 0.02 0.49 -4.18
C HIS A 92 -0.34 -0.51 -5.26
N LEU A 93 -1.51 -1.15 -5.13
CA LEU A 93 -2.02 -2.13 -6.09
C LEU A 93 -3.48 -1.85 -6.45
N HIS A 94 -3.95 -2.48 -7.54
CA HIS A 94 -5.37 -2.57 -7.87
C HIS A 94 -5.86 -4.00 -7.62
N SER A 95 -5.59 -4.51 -6.44
CA SER A 95 -5.96 -5.88 -6.08
C SER A 95 -7.48 -6.02 -5.98
N THR A 96 -8.00 -7.17 -6.43
CA THR A 96 -9.41 -7.33 -6.82
C THR A 96 -10.39 -7.05 -5.70
N TYR A 97 -10.19 -7.64 -4.53
CA TYR A 97 -11.17 -7.55 -3.44
C TYR A 97 -11.10 -6.21 -2.70
N ALA A 98 -9.90 -5.66 -2.50
CA ALA A 98 -9.78 -4.33 -1.95
C ALA A 98 -10.34 -3.27 -2.90
N THR A 99 -10.10 -3.40 -4.21
CA THR A 99 -10.74 -2.53 -5.21
C THR A 99 -12.25 -2.67 -5.19
N ALA A 100 -12.79 -3.90 -5.08
CA ALA A 100 -14.23 -4.11 -4.96
C ALA A 100 -14.82 -3.38 -3.73
N LEU A 101 -14.15 -3.49 -2.57
CA LEU A 101 -14.58 -2.75 -1.37
C LEU A 101 -14.52 -1.23 -1.57
N SER A 102 -13.54 -0.72 -2.32
CA SER A 102 -13.44 0.71 -2.61
C SER A 102 -14.58 1.27 -3.47
N CYS A 103 -15.30 0.38 -4.16
CA CYS A 103 -16.46 0.71 -5.00
C CYS A 103 -17.79 0.59 -4.25
N HIS A 104 -17.80 0.09 -3.02
CA HIS A 104 -19.04 -0.06 -2.25
C HIS A 104 -19.41 1.21 -1.51
N GLU A 105 -20.68 1.62 -1.64
CA GLU A 105 -21.22 2.80 -0.97
C GLU A 105 -21.26 2.66 0.56
N ASP A 106 -21.42 1.44 1.07
CA ASP A 106 -21.50 1.12 2.52
C ASP A 106 -20.12 0.91 3.15
N THR A 107 -19.03 1.06 2.42
CA THR A 107 -17.68 0.96 3.02
C THR A 107 -17.46 2.11 3.99
N ASP A 108 -17.14 1.76 5.26
CA ASP A 108 -16.89 2.77 6.30
C ASP A 108 -15.68 3.63 5.91
N PRO A 109 -15.86 4.95 5.75
CA PRO A 109 -14.74 5.81 5.36
C PRO A 109 -13.64 5.92 6.41
N ASP A 110 -13.91 5.62 7.68
CA ASP A 110 -12.94 5.71 8.76
C ASP A 110 -12.23 4.40 9.06
N ASP A 111 -12.81 3.26 8.65
CA ASP A 111 -12.18 1.94 8.76
C ASP A 111 -12.74 0.97 7.70
N ALA A 112 -12.23 1.10 6.48
CA ALA A 112 -12.73 0.37 5.31
C ALA A 112 -12.60 -1.17 5.43
N ILE A 113 -11.74 -1.66 6.31
CA ILE A 113 -11.48 -3.08 6.53
C ILE A 113 -11.83 -3.44 7.98
N PRO A 114 -12.99 -4.07 8.24
CA PRO A 114 -13.39 -4.45 9.59
C PRO A 114 -12.42 -5.48 10.21
N PRO A 115 -12.23 -5.48 11.53
CA PRO A 115 -11.28 -6.36 12.23
C PRO A 115 -11.78 -7.80 12.33
N LEU A 116 -11.77 -8.53 11.21
CA LEU A 116 -12.21 -9.92 11.12
C LEU A 116 -11.17 -10.89 11.67
N THR A 117 -9.89 -10.59 11.49
CA THR A 117 -8.78 -11.43 11.92
C THR A 117 -7.77 -10.64 12.76
N PRO A 118 -7.03 -11.30 13.67
CA PRO A 118 -5.97 -10.61 14.41
C PRO A 118 -4.86 -10.11 13.47
N TYR A 119 -4.64 -10.76 12.34
CA TYR A 119 -3.53 -10.45 11.43
C TYR A 119 -3.72 -9.12 10.71
N VAL A 120 -4.94 -8.76 10.26
CA VAL A 120 -5.19 -7.44 9.67
C VAL A 120 -4.94 -6.33 10.69
N VAL A 121 -5.35 -6.53 11.94
CA VAL A 121 -5.10 -5.56 13.03
C VAL A 121 -3.61 -5.39 13.29
N MET A 122 -2.85 -6.49 13.30
CA MET A 122 -1.42 -6.50 13.62
C MET A 122 -0.55 -5.96 12.48
N ARG A 123 -0.90 -6.24 11.22
CA ARG A 123 -0.07 -5.93 10.06
C ARG A 123 -0.48 -4.67 9.32
N VAL A 124 -1.78 -4.39 9.27
CA VAL A 124 -2.35 -3.29 8.48
C VAL A 124 -2.85 -2.17 9.39
N GLY A 125 -3.53 -2.53 10.47
CA GLY A 125 -4.24 -1.58 11.32
C GLY A 125 -5.52 -1.07 10.66
N ARG A 126 -5.96 0.14 11.02
CA ARG A 126 -7.13 0.77 10.41
C ARG A 126 -6.81 1.26 9.00
N VAL A 127 -7.80 1.15 8.11
CA VAL A 127 -7.67 1.54 6.70
C VAL A 127 -8.64 2.69 6.40
N LYS A 128 -8.11 3.88 6.10
CA LYS A 128 -8.91 5.05 5.74
C LYS A 128 -9.36 4.95 4.28
N LEU A 129 -10.66 5.09 4.00
CA LEU A 129 -11.14 5.30 2.64
C LEU A 129 -10.97 6.79 2.28
N LEU A 130 -10.24 7.06 1.22
CA LEU A 130 -10.08 8.40 0.64
C LEU A 130 -11.06 8.61 -0.51
N PRO A 131 -11.57 9.85 -0.69
CA PRO A 131 -12.49 10.14 -1.79
C PRO A 131 -11.84 9.92 -3.15
N TYR A 132 -12.68 9.69 -4.16
CA TYR A 132 -12.21 9.52 -5.53
C TYR A 132 -11.50 10.77 -6.04
N LEU A 133 -10.30 10.56 -6.55
CA LEU A 133 -9.57 11.49 -7.42
C LEU A 133 -9.12 10.73 -8.67
N ARG A 134 -9.02 11.41 -9.80
CA ARG A 134 -8.53 10.76 -11.02
C ARG A 134 -7.11 10.24 -10.85
N PRO A 135 -6.73 9.11 -11.47
CA PRO A 135 -5.35 8.62 -11.43
C PRO A 135 -4.34 9.69 -11.89
N GLY A 136 -3.29 9.87 -11.12
CA GLY A 136 -2.28 10.88 -11.38
C GLY A 136 -2.66 12.31 -10.89
N ASP A 137 -3.69 12.46 -10.06
CA ASP A 137 -4.02 13.74 -9.43
C ASP A 137 -3.16 13.96 -8.18
N PRO A 138 -2.34 15.04 -8.13
CA PRO A 138 -1.47 15.32 -6.98
C PRO A 138 -2.24 15.53 -5.66
N GLY A 139 -3.49 15.98 -5.72
CA GLY A 139 -4.36 16.14 -4.56
C GLY A 139 -4.51 14.86 -3.72
N LEU A 140 -4.27 13.68 -4.30
CA LEU A 140 -4.24 12.43 -3.54
C LEU A 140 -3.10 12.41 -2.51
N GLY A 141 -1.94 12.97 -2.87
CA GLY A 141 -0.85 13.15 -1.92
C GLY A 141 -1.22 14.09 -0.77
N ASP A 142 -1.98 15.15 -1.06
CA ASP A 142 -2.43 16.11 -0.04
C ASP A 142 -3.42 15.45 0.94
N LEU A 143 -4.37 14.66 0.44
CA LEU A 143 -5.28 13.88 1.28
C LEU A 143 -4.51 12.93 2.23
N ILE A 144 -3.44 12.29 1.77
CA ILE A 144 -2.60 11.43 2.64
C ILE A 144 -1.84 12.27 3.67
N ARG A 145 -1.31 13.45 3.30
CA ARG A 145 -0.64 14.38 4.23
C ARG A 145 -1.58 14.85 5.34
N GLU A 146 -2.84 15.13 5.04
CA GLU A 146 -3.87 15.51 6.02
C GLU A 146 -4.14 14.42 7.06
N LEU A 147 -3.88 13.16 6.75
CA LEU A 147 -3.96 12.07 7.73
C LEU A 147 -2.87 12.16 8.82
N GLY A 148 -1.79 12.94 8.59
CA GLY A 148 -0.74 13.18 9.58
C GLY A 148 -0.06 11.90 10.08
N GLY A 149 0.12 10.89 9.21
CA GLY A 149 0.78 9.62 9.53
C GLY A 149 -0.03 8.65 10.41
N ARG A 150 -1.28 8.96 10.71
CA ARG A 150 -2.15 8.12 11.59
C ARG A 150 -2.54 6.78 10.97
N TYR A 151 -2.47 6.64 9.66
CA TYR A 151 -2.84 5.42 8.95
C TYR A 151 -1.64 4.86 8.19
N ALA A 152 -1.37 3.58 8.35
CA ALA A 152 -0.36 2.86 7.55
C ALA A 152 -0.92 2.43 6.19
N ALA A 153 -2.23 2.34 6.08
CA ALA A 153 -2.92 1.92 4.88
C ALA A 153 -4.11 2.84 4.57
N VAL A 154 -4.32 3.06 3.28
CA VAL A 154 -5.50 3.75 2.75
C VAL A 154 -6.13 2.92 1.64
N LEU A 155 -7.43 3.08 1.47
CA LEU A 155 -8.19 2.58 0.34
C LEU A 155 -8.65 3.80 -0.48
N LEU A 156 -8.35 3.82 -1.77
CA LEU A 156 -8.74 4.90 -2.67
C LEU A 156 -10.06 4.55 -3.33
N ALA A 157 -11.09 5.38 -3.19
CA ALA A 157 -12.41 5.12 -3.75
C ALA A 157 -12.34 4.83 -5.27
N ASN A 158 -12.97 3.74 -5.71
CA ASN A 158 -12.99 3.26 -7.09
C ASN A 158 -11.60 3.02 -7.71
N HIS A 159 -10.58 2.68 -6.88
CA HIS A 159 -9.21 2.59 -7.38
C HIS A 159 -8.46 1.39 -6.79
N GLY A 160 -8.13 1.42 -5.50
CA GLY A 160 -7.38 0.34 -4.87
C GLY A 160 -6.64 0.78 -3.59
N PRO A 161 -5.95 -0.15 -2.92
CA PRO A 161 -5.25 0.09 -1.68
C PRO A 161 -3.83 0.66 -1.87
N ALA A 162 -3.35 1.41 -0.87
CA ALA A 162 -1.94 1.74 -0.69
C ALA A 162 -1.53 1.47 0.76
N VAL A 163 -0.37 0.85 0.95
CA VAL A 163 0.15 0.44 2.27
C VAL A 163 1.60 0.90 2.41
N ALA A 164 1.92 1.50 3.56
CA ALA A 164 3.25 1.92 3.95
C ALA A 164 3.76 1.09 5.13
N ALA A 165 5.01 0.64 5.10
CA ALA A 165 5.64 -0.07 6.20
C ALA A 165 7.14 0.25 6.31
N GLY A 166 7.77 -0.24 7.38
CA GLY A 166 9.18 0.04 7.67
C GLY A 166 10.20 -0.58 6.72
N ASP A 167 9.79 -1.57 5.93
CA ASP A 167 10.62 -2.24 4.92
C ASP A 167 9.74 -2.84 3.82
N LEU A 168 10.39 -3.24 2.72
CA LEU A 168 9.69 -3.75 1.53
C LEU A 168 8.91 -5.05 1.82
N ALA A 169 9.47 -5.98 2.55
CA ALA A 169 8.80 -7.24 2.85
C ALA A 169 7.56 -7.00 3.73
N SER A 170 7.70 -6.15 4.75
CA SER A 170 6.58 -5.77 5.63
C SER A 170 5.46 -5.06 4.86
N ALA A 171 5.79 -4.16 3.92
CA ALA A 171 4.80 -3.47 3.09
C ALA A 171 4.06 -4.44 2.15
N VAL A 172 4.78 -5.38 1.53
CA VAL A 172 4.19 -6.42 0.68
C VAL A 172 3.28 -7.34 1.49
N TYR A 173 3.74 -7.84 2.64
CA TYR A 173 2.93 -8.74 3.48
C TYR A 173 1.70 -8.05 4.08
N ALA A 174 1.79 -6.76 4.40
CA ALA A 174 0.64 -5.99 4.83
C ALA A 174 -0.36 -5.77 3.70
N MET A 175 0.10 -5.53 2.47
CA MET A 175 -0.75 -5.46 1.28
C MET A 175 -1.46 -6.79 1.01
N GLU A 176 -0.76 -7.91 1.12
CA GLU A 176 -1.34 -9.25 0.97
C GLU A 176 -2.41 -9.50 2.03
N GLU A 177 -2.14 -9.17 3.30
CA GLU A 177 -3.10 -9.32 4.40
C GLU A 177 -4.35 -8.44 4.21
N LEU A 178 -4.15 -7.21 3.70
CA LEU A 178 -5.25 -6.31 3.37
C LEU A 178 -6.16 -6.94 2.30
N GLU A 179 -5.60 -7.44 1.21
CA GLU A 179 -6.36 -8.07 0.13
C GLU A 179 -7.06 -9.35 0.59
N GLU A 180 -6.39 -10.23 1.35
CA GLU A 180 -7.02 -11.45 1.88
C GLU A 180 -8.16 -11.13 2.87
N THR A 181 -8.01 -10.08 3.69
CA THR A 181 -9.11 -9.64 4.56
C THR A 181 -10.24 -9.01 3.75
N ALA A 182 -9.94 -8.20 2.73
CA ALA A 182 -10.94 -7.66 1.80
C ALA A 182 -11.74 -8.77 1.10
N LYS A 183 -11.07 -9.86 0.74
CA LYS A 183 -11.70 -11.08 0.21
C LYS A 183 -12.66 -11.70 1.22
N LEU A 184 -12.24 -11.84 2.50
CA LEU A 184 -13.15 -12.34 3.54
C LEU A 184 -14.36 -11.43 3.72
N VAL A 185 -14.19 -10.10 3.75
CA VAL A 185 -15.30 -9.13 3.83
C VAL A 185 -16.28 -9.33 2.68
N THR A 186 -15.77 -9.49 1.46
CA THR A 186 -16.61 -9.70 0.26
C THR A 186 -17.36 -11.04 0.32
N LEU A 187 -16.69 -12.12 0.69
CA LEU A 187 -17.30 -13.46 0.78
C LEU A 187 -18.32 -13.57 1.90
N LEU A 188 -18.16 -12.83 2.98
CA LEU A 188 -19.05 -12.84 4.15
C LEU A 188 -20.15 -11.78 4.08
N ARG A 189 -20.21 -11.01 3.00
CA ARG A 189 -21.21 -9.94 2.84
C ARG A 189 -22.63 -10.47 2.97
N GLY A 190 -23.44 -9.75 3.74
CA GLY A 190 -24.82 -10.15 4.03
C GLY A 190 -24.98 -11.28 5.05
N GLN A 191 -23.89 -11.82 5.57
CA GLN A 191 -23.92 -12.84 6.61
C GLN A 191 -23.73 -12.23 8.01
N ARG A 192 -24.15 -12.98 9.05
CA ARG A 192 -23.85 -12.62 10.45
C ARG A 192 -22.42 -13.02 10.76
N VAL A 193 -21.54 -12.03 10.91
CA VAL A 193 -20.11 -12.23 11.11
C VAL A 193 -19.71 -11.93 12.55
N ARG A 194 -18.78 -12.73 13.09
CA ARG A 194 -18.12 -12.47 14.36
C ARG A 194 -16.86 -11.64 14.11
N GLN A 195 -16.89 -10.38 14.54
CA GLN A 195 -15.71 -9.53 14.55
C GLN A 195 -14.94 -9.64 15.87
N LEU A 196 -13.69 -9.18 15.87
CA LEU A 196 -12.93 -9.02 17.11
C LEU A 196 -13.57 -7.92 17.97
N THR A 197 -13.62 -8.18 19.26
CA THR A 197 -14.19 -7.23 20.23
C THR A 197 -13.18 -6.16 20.65
N GLU A 198 -13.65 -5.01 21.12
CA GLU A 198 -12.78 -3.92 21.63
C GLU A 198 -11.72 -4.39 22.65
N PRO A 199 -12.02 -5.27 23.64
CA PRO A 199 -11.00 -5.81 24.52
C PRO A 199 -9.91 -6.60 23.80
N GLN A 200 -10.27 -7.39 22.77
CA GLN A 200 -9.32 -8.16 21.95
C GLN A 200 -8.45 -7.24 21.10
N LEU A 201 -9.02 -6.18 20.51
CA LEU A 201 -8.27 -5.17 19.76
C LEU A 201 -7.25 -4.44 20.64
N LYS A 202 -7.64 -4.07 21.87
CA LYS A 202 -6.73 -3.43 22.86
C LYS A 202 -5.60 -4.37 23.27
N GLU A 203 -5.90 -5.66 23.46
CA GLU A 203 -4.88 -6.67 23.75
C GLU A 203 -3.86 -6.79 22.62
N LEU A 204 -4.32 -6.93 21.36
CA LEU A 204 -3.46 -7.01 20.17
C LEU A 204 -2.57 -5.76 20.04
N ALA A 205 -3.14 -4.57 20.20
CA ALA A 205 -2.38 -3.32 20.13
C ALA A 205 -1.28 -3.25 21.21
N ARG A 206 -1.58 -3.72 22.43
CA ARG A 206 -0.62 -3.75 23.54
C ARG A 206 0.52 -4.75 23.32
N VAL A 207 0.20 -5.95 22.80
CA VAL A 207 1.18 -7.05 22.67
C VAL A 207 2.05 -6.90 21.43
N PHE A 208 1.46 -6.51 20.30
CA PHE A 208 2.12 -6.53 18.98
C PHE A 208 2.54 -5.16 18.46
N LYS A 209 2.30 -4.06 19.22
CA LYS A 209 2.58 -2.68 18.75
C LYS A 209 2.03 -2.44 17.34
N ALA A 210 0.78 -2.86 17.11
CA ALA A 210 0.11 -2.80 15.82
C ALA A 210 0.28 -1.41 15.16
N PRO A 211 0.40 -1.32 13.81
CA PRO A 211 0.49 -0.04 13.12
C PRO A 211 -0.75 0.79 13.44
N ARG A 212 -0.54 2.01 13.90
CA ARG A 212 -1.60 3.00 14.16
C ARG A 212 -1.81 3.84 12.92
#